data_ab621d44c4bd93c01bb8a85d2e918557
#
_entry.id   ab621d44c4bd93c01bb8a85d2e918557
#
_cell.length_a   1.000
_cell.length_b   1.000
_cell.length_c   1.000
_cell.angle_alpha   90.00
_cell.angle_beta   90.00
_cell.angle_gamma   90.00
#
_symmetry.space_group_name_H-M   'P 1'
#
loop_
_entity.id
_entity.type
_entity.pdbx_description
1 polymer ?
#
loop_
_entity_poly.entity_id
_entity_poly.type
_entity_poly.pdbx_seq_one_letter_code
_entity_poly.pdbx_strand_id
1 'polypeptide(L)'
;MTTHTTDTTTASLPAASLPAAARPSEAIAAAEAARTRLDFGKSARSAFRALIGLDAAAREGLDPALVELIQIRASLLNHCAYCLHMHTNDARKAGESEDRLHLVAVWREARHFYTEKEQAALALTEAVTLVADGGVPDDVYAEAAAHFDDRELAQVLALICTINTWNRVALATGKVAGTDERR
;
A
#
# COMPACT_ATOMS: atom_id res chain seq x y z
N MET A 1 10.86 -12.88 -69.21
CA MET A 1 10.52 -11.93 -68.13
C MET A 1 9.19 -12.32 -67.58
N THR A 2 9.16 -13.04 -66.47
CA THR A 2 7.93 -13.54 -65.81
C THR A 2 7.83 -12.84 -64.47
N THR A 3 6.87 -11.95 -64.34
CA THR A 3 6.60 -11.22 -63.12
C THR A 3 5.71 -12.06 -62.19
N HIS A 4 6.25 -12.48 -61.05
CA HIS A 4 5.49 -13.09 -59.97
C HIS A 4 4.89 -11.96 -59.10
N THR A 5 3.57 -11.84 -59.13
CA THR A 5 2.82 -11.04 -58.20
C THR A 5 2.47 -11.87 -56.95
N THR A 6 3.05 -11.54 -55.80
CA THR A 6 2.68 -12.18 -54.52
C THR A 6 1.50 -11.43 -53.93
N ASP A 7 0.36 -12.07 -53.91
CA ASP A 7 -0.87 -11.58 -53.27
C ASP A 7 -0.77 -11.88 -51.75
N THR A 8 -0.60 -10.85 -50.93
CA THR A 8 -0.52 -10.98 -49.48
C THR A 8 -1.91 -10.72 -48.89
N THR A 9 -2.72 -11.76 -48.79
CA THR A 9 -4.02 -11.69 -48.10
C THR A 9 -3.76 -11.67 -46.58
N THR A 10 -3.83 -10.50 -45.99
CA THR A 10 -3.84 -10.33 -44.52
C THR A 10 -5.18 -10.81 -43.96
N ALA A 11 -5.22 -12.01 -43.43
CA ALA A 11 -6.35 -12.52 -42.68
C ALA A 11 -6.47 -11.76 -41.34
N SER A 12 -7.46 -10.88 -41.23
CA SER A 12 -7.85 -10.21 -39.98
C SER A 12 -8.46 -11.24 -39.04
N LEU A 13 -7.82 -11.52 -37.90
CA LEU A 13 -8.38 -12.31 -36.84
C LEU A 13 -9.62 -11.62 -36.25
N PRO A 14 -10.74 -12.29 -36.00
CA PRO A 14 -11.90 -11.70 -35.36
C PRO A 14 -11.50 -11.24 -33.94
N ALA A 15 -11.79 -9.98 -33.61
CA ALA A 15 -11.65 -9.46 -32.25
C ALA A 15 -12.59 -10.29 -31.32
N ALA A 16 -11.99 -11.17 -30.52
CA ALA A 16 -12.73 -11.84 -29.45
C ALA A 16 -13.20 -10.76 -28.48
N SER A 17 -14.53 -10.55 -28.36
CA SER A 17 -15.10 -9.66 -27.36
C SER A 17 -14.77 -10.24 -25.98
N LEU A 18 -13.94 -9.55 -25.21
CA LEU A 18 -13.73 -9.85 -23.80
C LEU A 18 -15.09 -9.77 -23.08
N PRO A 19 -15.40 -10.74 -22.18
CA PRO A 19 -16.62 -10.65 -21.38
C PRO A 19 -16.62 -9.32 -20.62
N ALA A 20 -17.78 -8.65 -20.57
CA ALA A 20 -17.93 -7.40 -19.82
C ALA A 20 -17.48 -7.62 -18.38
N ALA A 21 -16.47 -6.89 -17.94
CA ALA A 21 -16.02 -6.95 -16.55
C ALA A 21 -17.19 -6.59 -15.64
N ALA A 22 -17.43 -7.41 -14.60
CA ALA A 22 -18.41 -7.10 -13.57
C ALA A 22 -18.13 -5.70 -12.99
N ARG A 23 -19.20 -4.94 -12.68
CA ARG A 23 -19.03 -3.63 -12.04
C ARG A 23 -18.21 -3.80 -10.75
N PRO A 24 -17.29 -2.89 -10.43
CA PRO A 24 -16.42 -3.03 -9.23
C PRO A 24 -17.21 -3.34 -7.96
N SER A 25 -18.39 -2.73 -7.76
CA SER A 25 -19.25 -2.96 -6.61
C SER A 25 -19.80 -4.39 -6.53
N GLU A 26 -20.15 -5.00 -7.65
CA GLU A 26 -20.66 -6.38 -7.72
C GLU A 26 -19.54 -7.39 -7.45
N ALA A 27 -18.36 -7.14 -8.02
CA ALA A 27 -17.19 -7.98 -7.78
C ALA A 27 -16.73 -7.93 -6.31
N ILE A 28 -16.77 -6.76 -5.66
CA ILE A 28 -16.46 -6.59 -4.25
C ILE A 28 -17.46 -7.37 -3.38
N ALA A 29 -18.76 -7.20 -3.62
CA ALA A 29 -19.80 -7.89 -2.86
C ALA A 29 -19.70 -9.43 -3.01
N ALA A 30 -19.43 -9.93 -4.21
CA ALA A 30 -19.21 -11.36 -4.44
C ALA A 30 -17.97 -11.89 -3.70
N ALA A 31 -16.87 -11.15 -3.73
CA ALA A 31 -15.65 -11.51 -3.01
C ALA A 31 -15.86 -11.51 -1.50
N GLU A 32 -16.64 -10.58 -0.95
CA GLU A 32 -16.94 -10.51 0.48
C GLU A 32 -17.86 -11.67 0.91
N ALA A 33 -18.88 -11.99 0.13
CA ALA A 33 -19.81 -13.09 0.40
C ALA A 33 -19.12 -14.47 0.39
N ALA A 34 -18.03 -14.64 -0.38
CA ALA A 34 -17.26 -15.88 -0.43
C ALA A 34 -16.37 -16.10 0.81
N ARG A 35 -16.30 -15.17 1.75
CA ARG A 35 -15.37 -15.22 2.90
C ARG A 35 -15.99 -15.93 4.09
N THR A 36 -15.21 -16.87 4.64
CA THR A 36 -15.58 -17.63 5.83
C THR A 36 -14.67 -17.36 7.03
N ARG A 37 -13.76 -16.38 6.94
CA ARG A 37 -12.79 -16.08 8.00
C ARG A 37 -13.39 -15.22 9.09
N LEU A 38 -12.85 -15.34 10.32
CA LEU A 38 -13.34 -14.62 11.48
C LEU A 38 -13.29 -13.09 11.30
N ASP A 39 -14.23 -12.40 11.93
CA ASP A 39 -14.18 -10.95 12.13
C ASP A 39 -13.34 -10.62 13.37
N PHE A 40 -12.12 -10.15 13.14
CA PHE A 40 -11.18 -9.82 14.21
C PHE A 40 -11.72 -8.72 15.13
N GLY A 41 -12.35 -7.69 14.56
CA GLY A 41 -12.91 -6.58 15.33
C GLY A 41 -14.01 -7.00 16.30
N LYS A 42 -14.84 -7.96 15.91
CA LYS A 42 -15.88 -8.53 16.77
C LYS A 42 -15.34 -9.55 17.76
N SER A 43 -14.42 -10.40 17.32
CA SER A 43 -13.92 -11.52 18.12
C SER A 43 -12.87 -11.12 19.15
N ALA A 44 -12.04 -10.11 18.86
CA ALA A 44 -10.95 -9.63 19.71
C ALA A 44 -11.08 -8.12 20.02
N ARG A 45 -12.23 -7.70 20.51
CA ARG A 45 -12.61 -6.28 20.68
C ARG A 45 -11.59 -5.43 21.45
N SER A 46 -11.01 -5.97 22.52
CA SER A 46 -10.03 -5.24 23.34
C SER A 46 -8.71 -5.05 22.59
N ALA A 47 -8.20 -6.09 21.91
CA ALA A 47 -7.00 -6.01 21.09
C ALA A 47 -7.21 -5.07 19.91
N PHE A 48 -8.37 -5.13 19.24
CA PHE A 48 -8.73 -4.24 18.14
C PHE A 48 -8.74 -2.77 18.57
N ARG A 49 -9.36 -2.47 19.73
CA ARG A 49 -9.37 -1.10 20.28
C ARG A 49 -7.98 -0.61 20.68
N ALA A 50 -7.16 -1.48 21.29
CA ALA A 50 -5.79 -1.14 21.63
C ALA A 50 -4.95 -0.81 20.37
N LEU A 51 -5.15 -1.57 19.29
CA LEU A 51 -4.47 -1.33 18.02
C LEU A 51 -4.91 -0.01 17.36
N ILE A 52 -6.22 0.33 17.43
CA ILE A 52 -6.71 1.66 16.98
C ILE A 52 -6.07 2.77 17.81
N GLY A 53 -5.96 2.58 19.14
CA GLY A 53 -5.31 3.57 20.01
C GLY A 53 -3.83 3.75 19.69
N LEU A 54 -3.12 2.67 19.40
CA LEU A 54 -1.73 2.71 18.98
C LEU A 54 -1.56 3.41 17.62
N ASP A 55 -2.45 3.12 16.67
CA ASP A 55 -2.43 3.78 15.36
C ASP A 55 -2.63 5.29 15.48
N ALA A 56 -3.59 5.72 16.29
CA ALA A 56 -3.82 7.14 16.55
C ALA A 56 -2.60 7.81 17.20
N ALA A 57 -2.02 7.19 18.23
CA ALA A 57 -0.84 7.72 18.91
C ALA A 57 0.40 7.77 18.00
N ALA A 58 0.60 6.79 17.13
CA ALA A 58 1.72 6.73 16.21
C ALA A 58 1.72 7.83 15.14
N ARG A 59 0.54 8.42 14.86
CA ARG A 59 0.38 9.53 13.88
C ARG A 59 0.62 10.91 14.49
N GLU A 60 0.65 11.02 15.83
CA GLU A 60 0.74 12.32 16.51
C GLU A 60 2.01 13.08 16.15
N GLY A 61 1.84 14.29 15.61
CA GLY A 61 2.94 15.18 15.27
C GLY A 61 3.64 14.90 13.94
N LEU A 62 3.26 13.81 13.23
CA LEU A 62 3.77 13.54 11.89
C LEU A 62 2.96 14.28 10.83
N ASP A 63 3.63 14.65 9.74
CA ASP A 63 2.97 15.19 8.55
C ASP A 63 1.98 14.16 7.96
N PRO A 64 0.72 14.52 7.68
CA PRO A 64 -0.28 13.59 7.17
C PRO A 64 0.10 12.92 5.83
N ALA A 65 0.79 13.63 4.92
CA ALA A 65 1.23 13.05 3.66
C ALA A 65 2.31 11.99 3.89
N LEU A 66 3.26 12.27 4.79
CA LEU A 66 4.29 11.31 5.19
C LEU A 66 3.68 10.06 5.82
N VAL A 67 2.66 10.23 6.69
CA VAL A 67 1.94 9.11 7.30
C VAL A 67 1.37 8.17 6.24
N GLU A 68 0.67 8.71 5.24
CA GLU A 68 0.08 7.88 4.19
C GLU A 68 1.15 7.24 3.29
N LEU A 69 2.25 7.92 2.97
CA LEU A 69 3.36 7.34 2.19
C LEU A 69 3.97 6.12 2.90
N ILE A 70 4.23 6.21 4.20
CA ILE A 70 4.73 5.10 5.03
C ILE A 70 3.75 3.92 4.98
N GLN A 71 2.46 4.18 5.18
CA GLN A 71 1.44 3.14 5.23
C GLN A 71 1.20 2.49 3.85
N ILE A 72 1.23 3.28 2.78
CA ILE A 72 1.16 2.77 1.40
C ILE A 72 2.37 1.90 1.11
N ARG A 73 3.60 2.37 1.43
CA ARG A 73 4.81 1.60 1.16
C ARG A 73 4.84 0.26 1.89
N ALA A 74 4.55 0.24 3.18
CA ALA A 74 4.46 -0.99 3.96
C ALA A 74 3.39 -1.95 3.41
N SER A 75 2.24 -1.42 2.99
CA SER A 75 1.15 -2.21 2.41
C SER A 75 1.50 -2.82 1.06
N LEU A 76 2.27 -2.12 0.23
CA LEU A 76 2.84 -2.65 -1.02
C LEU A 76 3.78 -3.82 -0.75
N LEU A 77 4.71 -3.67 0.20
CA LEU A 77 5.68 -4.70 0.56
C LEU A 77 5.03 -5.96 1.14
N ASN A 78 3.99 -5.77 1.97
CA ASN A 78 3.22 -6.87 2.54
C ASN A 78 2.14 -7.43 1.61
N HIS A 79 1.96 -6.88 0.39
CA HIS A 79 0.91 -7.25 -0.56
C HIS A 79 -0.52 -7.17 0.01
N CYS A 80 -0.80 -6.19 0.89
CA CYS A 80 -2.11 -5.98 1.50
C CYS A 80 -2.99 -5.09 0.63
N ALA A 81 -3.77 -5.69 -0.27
CA ALA A 81 -4.65 -4.94 -1.17
C ALA A 81 -5.70 -4.10 -0.43
N TYR A 82 -6.25 -4.61 0.69
CA TYR A 82 -7.22 -3.87 1.52
C TYR A 82 -6.60 -2.59 2.08
N CYS A 83 -5.43 -2.70 2.71
CA CYS A 83 -4.75 -1.56 3.33
C CYS A 83 -4.26 -0.57 2.26
N LEU A 84 -3.70 -1.09 1.16
CA LEU A 84 -3.24 -0.27 0.04
C LEU A 84 -4.40 0.57 -0.54
N HIS A 85 -5.54 -0.05 -0.82
CA HIS A 85 -6.73 0.64 -1.32
C HIS A 85 -7.19 1.74 -0.37
N MET A 86 -7.24 1.45 0.92
CA MET A 86 -7.67 2.35 1.97
C MET A 86 -6.75 3.59 2.06
N HIS A 87 -5.45 3.38 2.23
CA HIS A 87 -4.48 4.46 2.40
C HIS A 87 -4.27 5.28 1.13
N THR A 88 -4.32 4.66 -0.06
CA THR A 88 -4.29 5.39 -1.33
C THR A 88 -5.51 6.31 -1.47
N ASN A 89 -6.71 5.86 -1.05
CA ASN A 89 -7.89 6.71 -1.07
C ASN A 89 -7.81 7.85 -0.05
N ASP A 90 -7.27 7.61 1.13
CA ASP A 90 -7.12 8.64 2.17
C ASP A 90 -6.07 9.69 1.73
N ALA A 91 -4.93 9.27 1.19
CA ALA A 91 -3.92 10.16 0.62
C ALA A 91 -4.51 11.02 -0.53
N ARG A 92 -5.27 10.42 -1.43
CA ARG A 92 -5.94 11.13 -2.54
C ARG A 92 -6.93 12.17 -2.03
N LYS A 93 -7.74 11.85 -1.00
CA LYS A 93 -8.65 12.80 -0.36
C LYS A 93 -7.90 13.95 0.32
N ALA A 94 -6.69 13.69 0.84
CA ALA A 94 -5.82 14.70 1.42
C ALA A 94 -5.09 15.57 0.37
N GLY A 95 -5.26 15.29 -0.92
CA GLY A 95 -4.69 16.07 -2.02
C GLY A 95 -3.35 15.54 -2.55
N GLU A 96 -2.96 14.31 -2.22
CA GLU A 96 -1.75 13.70 -2.77
C GLU A 96 -1.88 13.47 -4.29
N SER A 97 -0.79 13.69 -5.02
CA SER A 97 -0.80 13.57 -6.47
C SER A 97 -0.83 12.11 -6.94
N GLU A 98 -1.49 11.85 -8.07
CA GLU A 98 -1.53 10.52 -8.67
C GLU A 98 -0.13 10.03 -9.06
N ASP A 99 0.77 10.93 -9.51
CA ASP A 99 2.14 10.57 -9.86
C ASP A 99 2.89 10.01 -8.65
N ARG A 100 2.82 10.68 -7.50
CA ARG A 100 3.46 10.21 -6.27
C ARG A 100 2.84 8.90 -5.77
N LEU A 101 1.52 8.75 -5.85
CA LEU A 101 0.83 7.52 -5.47
C LEU A 101 1.22 6.32 -6.35
N HIS A 102 1.37 6.52 -7.65
CA HIS A 102 1.81 5.47 -8.56
C HIS A 102 3.29 5.12 -8.39
N LEU A 103 4.14 6.13 -8.18
CA LEU A 103 5.60 5.97 -8.16
C LEU A 103 6.14 5.51 -6.81
N VAL A 104 5.36 5.55 -5.71
CA VAL A 104 5.83 5.10 -4.39
C VAL A 104 6.26 3.62 -4.38
N ALA A 105 5.72 2.80 -5.27
CA ALA A 105 6.13 1.41 -5.43
C ALA A 105 7.59 1.27 -5.90
N VAL A 106 8.05 2.22 -6.70
CA VAL A 106 9.37 2.29 -7.35
C VAL A 106 10.09 3.61 -7.01
N TRP A 107 9.85 4.17 -5.85
CA TRP A 107 10.29 5.49 -5.44
C TRP A 107 11.79 5.73 -5.61
N ARG A 108 12.63 4.69 -5.52
CA ARG A 108 14.08 4.81 -5.69
C ARG A 108 14.49 5.28 -7.07
N GLU A 109 13.71 4.95 -8.11
CA GLU A 109 13.87 5.43 -9.49
C GLU A 109 13.23 6.82 -9.70
N ALA A 110 12.30 7.19 -8.82
CA ALA A 110 11.52 8.42 -8.89
C ALA A 110 11.81 9.39 -7.72
N ARG A 111 13.05 9.39 -7.21
CA ARG A 111 13.45 10.12 -5.99
C ARG A 111 13.08 11.61 -6.02
N HIS A 112 13.10 12.24 -7.18
CA HIS A 112 12.77 13.66 -7.37
C HIS A 112 11.31 14.02 -7.08
N PHE A 113 10.41 13.04 -6.91
CA PHE A 113 9.04 13.24 -6.44
C PHE A 113 8.91 13.27 -4.91
N TYR A 114 9.96 12.92 -4.18
CA TYR A 114 9.95 12.78 -2.72
C TYR A 114 11.07 13.62 -2.09
N THR A 115 10.77 14.32 -1.00
CA THR A 115 11.78 15.03 -0.22
C THR A 115 12.79 14.05 0.39
N GLU A 116 13.95 14.53 0.81
CA GLU A 116 14.96 13.70 1.48
C GLU A 116 14.40 13.06 2.75
N LYS A 117 13.61 13.80 3.54
CA LYS A 117 12.89 13.29 4.72
C LYS A 117 11.94 12.15 4.38
N GLU A 118 11.17 12.26 3.29
CA GLU A 118 10.28 11.20 2.82
C GLU A 118 11.05 9.98 2.31
N GLN A 119 12.13 10.20 1.57
CA GLN A 119 13.00 9.11 1.09
C GLN A 119 13.60 8.31 2.24
N ALA A 120 14.08 9.00 3.29
CA ALA A 120 14.60 8.36 4.50
C ALA A 120 13.52 7.55 5.22
N ALA A 121 12.30 8.09 5.34
CA ALA A 121 11.16 7.38 5.92
C ALA A 121 10.77 6.14 5.09
N LEU A 122 10.75 6.25 3.76
CA LEU A 122 10.45 5.13 2.86
C LEU A 122 11.50 4.02 2.96
N ALA A 123 12.80 4.38 3.04
CA ALA A 123 13.88 3.42 3.24
C ALA A 123 13.77 2.70 4.60
N LEU A 124 13.51 3.45 5.67
CA LEU A 124 13.28 2.86 6.99
C LEU A 124 12.03 1.97 7.02
N THR A 125 10.97 2.37 6.33
CA THR A 125 9.76 1.56 6.17
C THR A 125 10.06 0.22 5.52
N GLU A 126 10.89 0.18 4.48
CA GLU A 126 11.31 -1.06 3.83
C GLU A 126 12.08 -1.96 4.79
N ALA A 127 13.12 -1.42 5.45
CA ALA A 127 13.96 -2.18 6.35
C ALA A 127 13.18 -2.79 7.53
N VAL A 128 12.31 -1.99 8.17
CA VAL A 128 11.50 -2.47 9.31
C VAL A 128 10.40 -3.43 8.85
N THR A 129 9.80 -3.21 7.68
CA THR A 129 8.77 -4.11 7.15
C THR A 129 9.34 -5.47 6.78
N LEU A 130 10.52 -5.50 6.20
CA LEU A 130 11.24 -6.71 5.75
C LEU A 130 12.32 -7.12 6.77
N VAL A 131 12.12 -6.84 8.04
CA VAL A 131 13.13 -7.04 9.11
C VAL A 131 13.67 -8.47 9.16
N ALA A 132 12.90 -9.47 8.73
CA ALA A 132 13.34 -10.87 8.66
C ALA A 132 14.42 -11.12 7.59
N ASP A 133 14.55 -10.24 6.59
CA ASP A 133 15.45 -10.43 5.45
C ASP A 133 16.88 -9.89 5.70
N GLY A 134 17.12 -9.26 6.86
CA GLY A 134 18.45 -8.73 7.17
C GLY A 134 18.50 -7.70 8.29
N GLY A 135 17.41 -7.50 8.99
CA GLY A 135 17.31 -6.48 10.05
C GLY A 135 17.15 -5.07 9.50
N VAL A 136 17.50 -4.09 10.31
CA VAL A 136 17.54 -2.67 9.92
C VAL A 136 19.00 -2.27 9.81
N PRO A 137 19.53 -1.99 8.61
CA PRO A 137 20.94 -1.57 8.44
C PRO A 137 21.22 -0.25 9.15
N ASP A 138 22.43 -0.13 9.73
CA ASP A 138 22.84 1.04 10.51
C ASP A 138 22.83 2.32 9.67
N ASP A 139 23.18 2.25 8.40
CA ASP A 139 23.14 3.38 7.46
C ASP A 139 21.72 3.86 7.16
N VAL A 140 20.74 2.94 7.02
CA VAL A 140 19.34 3.29 6.84
C VAL A 140 18.78 3.97 8.09
N TYR A 141 19.14 3.46 9.28
CA TYR A 141 18.74 4.09 10.53
C TYR A 141 19.37 5.48 10.70
N ALA A 142 20.66 5.60 10.43
CA ALA A 142 21.40 6.86 10.55
C ALA A 142 20.86 7.93 9.60
N GLU A 143 20.51 7.57 8.37
CA GLU A 143 19.87 8.47 7.41
C GLU A 143 18.51 8.97 7.94
N ALA A 144 17.67 8.09 8.47
CA ALA A 144 16.42 8.51 9.09
C ALA A 144 16.67 9.43 10.29
N ALA A 145 17.61 9.11 11.17
CA ALA A 145 17.97 9.94 12.33
C ALA A 145 18.53 11.32 11.94
N ALA A 146 19.07 11.49 10.73
CA ALA A 146 19.51 12.79 10.24
C ALA A 146 18.32 13.71 9.83
N HIS A 147 17.15 13.15 9.53
CA HIS A 147 15.97 13.89 9.04
C HIS A 147 14.84 14.01 10.06
N PHE A 148 14.87 13.24 11.15
CA PHE A 148 13.85 13.20 12.20
C PHE A 148 14.52 13.43 13.56
N ASP A 149 13.87 14.23 14.42
CA ASP A 149 14.25 14.24 15.82
C ASP A 149 13.85 12.92 16.51
N ASP A 150 14.35 12.68 17.74
CA ASP A 150 14.11 11.44 18.48
C ASP A 150 12.62 11.11 18.64
N ARG A 151 11.79 12.13 18.84
CA ARG A 151 10.35 11.97 18.99
C ARG A 151 9.70 11.60 17.66
N GLU A 152 9.99 12.36 16.60
CA GLU A 152 9.46 12.06 15.25
C GLU A 152 9.90 10.67 14.77
N LEU A 153 11.18 10.30 15.00
CA LEU A 153 11.71 9.00 14.61
C LEU A 153 11.02 7.86 15.36
N ALA A 154 10.77 8.03 16.66
CA ALA A 154 10.02 7.07 17.46
C ALA A 154 8.56 6.93 16.94
N GLN A 155 7.92 8.03 16.53
CA GLN A 155 6.59 7.99 15.93
C GLN A 155 6.60 7.28 14.56
N VAL A 156 7.59 7.54 13.71
CA VAL A 156 7.76 6.84 12.42
C VAL A 156 7.91 5.34 12.65
N LEU A 157 8.75 4.91 13.59
CA LEU A 157 8.91 3.50 13.94
C LEU A 157 7.60 2.88 14.46
N ALA A 158 6.90 3.58 15.36
CA ALA A 158 5.60 3.13 15.87
C ALA A 158 4.57 2.99 14.76
N LEU A 159 4.52 3.94 13.81
CA LEU A 159 3.63 3.92 12.66
C LEU A 159 3.93 2.74 11.73
N ILE A 160 5.22 2.49 11.42
CA ILE A 160 5.62 1.34 10.60
C ILE A 160 5.22 0.02 11.28
N CYS A 161 5.46 -0.14 12.59
CA CYS A 161 5.07 -1.32 13.32
C CYS A 161 3.55 -1.51 13.32
N THR A 162 2.80 -0.43 13.49
CA THR A 162 1.33 -0.44 13.54
C THR A 162 0.74 -0.85 12.19
N ILE A 163 1.18 -0.24 11.09
CA ILE A 163 0.68 -0.63 9.76
C ILE A 163 1.05 -2.07 9.41
N ASN A 164 2.23 -2.53 9.79
CA ASN A 164 2.61 -3.93 9.64
C ASN A 164 1.68 -4.88 10.41
N THR A 165 1.22 -4.49 11.60
CA THR A 165 0.23 -5.24 12.37
C THR A 165 -1.12 -5.26 11.65
N TRP A 166 -1.61 -4.11 11.17
CA TRP A 166 -2.84 -4.02 10.38
C TRP A 166 -2.80 -4.86 9.11
N ASN A 167 -1.69 -4.83 8.36
CA ASN A 167 -1.50 -5.65 7.17
C ASN A 167 -1.65 -7.14 7.50
N ARG A 168 -1.03 -7.62 8.58
CA ARG A 168 -1.11 -9.02 9.02
C ARG A 168 -2.51 -9.43 9.44
N VAL A 169 -3.20 -8.58 10.20
CA VAL A 169 -4.60 -8.82 10.58
C VAL A 169 -5.49 -8.87 9.33
N ALA A 170 -5.36 -7.91 8.42
CA ALA A 170 -6.17 -7.86 7.20
C ALA A 170 -5.93 -9.07 6.30
N LEU A 171 -4.69 -9.45 6.07
CA LEU A 171 -4.32 -10.62 5.27
C LEU A 171 -4.78 -11.92 5.91
N ALA A 172 -4.52 -12.12 7.21
CA ALA A 172 -4.89 -13.33 7.94
C ALA A 172 -6.41 -13.53 7.99
N THR A 173 -7.17 -12.46 8.15
CA THR A 173 -8.64 -12.48 8.13
C THR A 173 -9.22 -12.33 6.73
N GLY A 174 -8.33 -12.16 5.74
CA GLY A 174 -8.66 -12.07 4.30
C GLY A 174 -9.58 -10.86 4.00
N LYS A 175 -9.37 -9.65 4.55
CA LYS A 175 -10.15 -8.44 4.22
C LYS A 175 -10.15 -8.15 2.71
N VAL A 176 -11.29 -7.75 2.16
CA VAL A 176 -11.45 -7.44 0.73
C VAL A 176 -11.22 -5.95 0.49
N ALA A 177 -10.38 -5.61 -0.48
CA ALA A 177 -10.19 -4.21 -0.89
C ALA A 177 -11.51 -3.60 -1.35
N GLY A 178 -11.77 -2.35 -0.95
CA GLY A 178 -13.02 -1.65 -1.28
C GLY A 178 -14.18 -1.87 -0.31
N THR A 179 -14.01 -2.69 0.75
CA THR A 179 -15.02 -2.89 1.81
C THR A 179 -14.77 -2.01 3.03
N ASP A 180 -13.87 -1.04 2.94
CA ASP A 180 -13.60 -0.11 4.03
C ASP A 180 -14.80 0.81 4.27
N GLU A 181 -15.41 0.71 5.46
CA GLU A 181 -16.59 1.48 5.85
C GLU A 181 -16.26 2.86 6.47
N ARG A 182 -14.97 3.21 6.56
CA ARG A 182 -14.57 4.53 7.05
C ARG A 182 -15.01 5.61 6.05
N ARG A 183 -16.02 6.36 6.39
CA ARG A 183 -16.59 7.47 5.61
C ARG A 183 -16.20 8.82 6.21
#